data_0239f030d8a4009ca16e06684b7aa932
#
_entry.id   0239f030d8a4009ca16e06684b7aa932
#
_cell.length_a   1.000
_cell.length_b   1.000
_cell.length_c   1.000
_cell.angle_alpha   90.00
_cell.angle_beta   90.00
_cell.angle_gamma   90.00
#
_symmetry.space_group_name_H-M   'P 1'
#
loop_
_entity.id
_entity.type
_entity.pdbx_description
1 polymer ?
#
loop_
_entity_poly.entity_id
_entity_poly.type
_entity_poly.pdbx_seq_one_letter_code
_entity_poly.pdbx_strand_id
1 'polypeptide(L)'
;MKTFNQKWLISSFVALFLSLIAAFIVFQLISSKENEKKLSQQQIIQEAKAHLQGIVHTRQWNAQFDGVYVRAKHGLKPNPYLKNNTLLTNTNETLIKINPAWMTRQISDISNSQGKYHFKITSLKPLNPSNKADEFETKALKYFEKNKSDQFFYVFNHKDKSFDFMGALVVKEACLSCHEQQGYKIGDTRGGIRVSIPLT
;
A
#
# COMPACT_ATOMS: atom_id res chain seq x y z
N MET A 1 -16.36 51.88 56.81
CA MET A 1 -15.77 50.62 56.30
C MET A 1 -16.80 49.83 55.56
N LYS A 2 -16.65 49.65 54.22
CA LYS A 2 -17.61 48.83 53.45
C LYS A 2 -17.39 47.36 53.82
N THR A 3 -18.37 46.69 54.39
CA THR A 3 -18.37 45.25 54.67
C THR A 3 -18.21 44.52 53.35
N PHE A 4 -17.03 43.98 53.11
CA PHE A 4 -16.73 43.22 51.92
C PHE A 4 -17.63 41.96 51.91
N ASN A 5 -18.49 41.81 50.90
CA ASN A 5 -19.50 40.78 50.88
C ASN A 5 -18.89 39.41 50.59
N GLN A 6 -18.56 38.68 51.64
CA GLN A 6 -17.88 37.35 51.59
C GLN A 6 -18.61 36.35 50.70
N LYS A 7 -19.93 36.42 50.59
CA LYS A 7 -20.72 35.55 49.72
C LYS A 7 -20.43 35.79 48.24
N TRP A 8 -20.22 37.06 47.83
CA TRP A 8 -19.90 37.41 46.46
C TRP A 8 -18.51 36.88 46.03
N LEU A 9 -17.52 36.95 46.92
CA LEU A 9 -16.18 36.38 46.72
C LEU A 9 -16.24 34.87 46.52
N ILE A 10 -16.96 34.15 47.40
CA ILE A 10 -17.11 32.69 47.31
C ILE A 10 -17.76 32.31 45.98
N SER A 11 -18.85 33.02 45.59
CA SER A 11 -19.54 32.79 44.31
C SER A 11 -18.62 33.00 43.10
N SER A 12 -17.78 34.05 43.14
CA SER A 12 -16.81 34.34 42.05
C SER A 12 -15.70 33.27 41.98
N PHE A 13 -15.21 32.79 43.11
CA PHE A 13 -14.24 31.69 43.14
C PHE A 13 -14.82 30.39 42.63
N VAL A 14 -16.05 30.06 43.00
CA VAL A 14 -16.75 28.86 42.51
C VAL A 14 -16.98 28.97 40.98
N ALA A 15 -17.43 30.10 40.48
CA ALA A 15 -17.60 30.31 39.06
C ALA A 15 -16.31 30.20 38.26
N LEU A 16 -15.22 30.80 38.80
CA LEU A 16 -13.86 30.66 38.19
C LEU A 16 -13.40 29.20 38.16
N PHE A 17 -13.56 28.48 39.26
CA PHE A 17 -13.17 27.08 39.38
C PHE A 17 -13.93 26.19 38.39
N LEU A 18 -15.27 26.39 38.30
CA LEU A 18 -16.10 25.66 37.33
C LEU A 18 -15.71 25.98 35.87
N SER A 19 -15.36 27.24 35.57
CA SER A 19 -14.91 27.62 34.22
C SER A 19 -13.57 26.97 33.85
N LEU A 20 -12.64 26.85 34.81
CA LEU A 20 -11.36 26.12 34.59
C LEU A 20 -11.57 24.64 34.36
N ILE A 21 -12.47 24.00 35.13
CA ILE A 21 -12.85 22.60 34.90
C ILE A 21 -13.45 22.42 33.49
N ALA A 22 -14.39 23.28 33.11
CA ALA A 22 -14.98 23.21 31.77
C ALA A 22 -13.96 23.39 30.67
N ALA A 23 -13.07 24.36 30.80
CA ALA A 23 -11.94 24.56 29.84
C ALA A 23 -11.01 23.34 29.77
N PHE A 24 -10.70 22.73 30.89
CA PHE A 24 -9.89 21.51 30.94
C PHE A 24 -10.59 20.33 30.25
N ILE A 25 -11.89 20.13 30.49
CA ILE A 25 -12.68 19.07 29.83
C ILE A 25 -12.68 19.28 28.30
N VAL A 26 -12.93 20.52 27.85
CA VAL A 26 -12.92 20.84 26.41
C VAL A 26 -11.53 20.57 25.81
N PHE A 27 -10.47 20.99 26.49
CA PHE A 27 -9.10 20.69 26.05
C PHE A 27 -8.83 19.19 25.94
N GLN A 28 -9.26 18.39 26.93
CA GLN A 28 -9.11 16.93 26.90
C GLN A 28 -9.89 16.29 25.75
N LEU A 29 -11.12 16.76 25.47
CA LEU A 29 -11.93 16.25 24.36
C LEU A 29 -11.29 16.54 23.00
N ILE A 30 -10.75 17.75 22.81
CA ILE A 30 -10.04 18.13 21.58
C ILE A 30 -8.79 17.28 21.40
N SER A 31 -7.97 17.17 22.46
CA SER A 31 -6.73 16.38 22.47
C SER A 31 -7.00 14.89 22.18
N SER A 32 -8.06 14.32 22.79
CA SER A 32 -8.48 12.94 22.55
C SER A 32 -8.83 12.71 21.09
N LYS A 33 -9.63 13.58 20.48
CA LYS A 33 -10.00 13.47 19.06
C LYS A 33 -8.82 13.56 18.11
N GLU A 34 -7.87 14.43 18.39
CA GLU A 34 -6.62 14.50 17.59
C GLU A 34 -5.80 13.24 17.72
N ASN A 35 -5.66 12.70 18.92
CA ASN A 35 -4.93 11.45 19.16
C ASN A 35 -5.60 10.25 18.48
N GLU A 36 -6.93 10.14 18.56
CA GLU A 36 -7.69 9.10 17.83
C GLU A 36 -7.47 9.17 16.32
N LYS A 37 -7.50 10.38 15.76
CA LYS A 37 -7.24 10.59 14.33
C LYS A 37 -5.82 10.16 13.95
N LYS A 38 -4.81 10.56 14.72
CA LYS A 38 -3.42 10.15 14.50
C LYS A 38 -3.24 8.65 14.59
N LEU A 39 -3.84 8.02 15.61
CA LEU A 39 -3.79 6.57 15.80
C LEU A 39 -4.43 5.84 14.63
N SER A 40 -5.61 6.26 14.19
CA SER A 40 -6.30 5.69 13.03
C SER A 40 -5.45 5.81 11.75
N GLN A 41 -4.81 6.97 11.52
CA GLN A 41 -3.91 7.15 10.38
C GLN A 41 -2.68 6.24 10.46
N GLN A 42 -2.10 6.06 11.64
CA GLN A 42 -0.99 5.14 11.84
C GLN A 42 -1.40 3.68 11.61
N GLN A 43 -2.57 3.29 12.07
CA GLN A 43 -3.09 1.93 11.87
C GLN A 43 -3.27 1.60 10.39
N ILE A 44 -3.88 2.48 9.60
CA ILE A 44 -4.09 2.26 8.17
C ILE A 44 -2.77 2.21 7.39
N ILE A 45 -1.75 2.99 7.79
CA ILE A 45 -0.41 2.92 7.22
C ILE A 45 0.24 1.57 7.52
N GLN A 46 0.12 1.06 8.75
CA GLN A 46 0.68 -0.24 9.11
C GLN A 46 -0.06 -1.39 8.41
N GLU A 47 -1.37 -1.29 8.27
CA GLU A 47 -2.18 -2.24 7.50
C GLU A 47 -1.72 -2.30 6.04
N ALA A 48 -1.60 -1.16 5.37
CA ALA A 48 -1.12 -1.10 3.99
C ALA A 48 0.30 -1.68 3.83
N LYS A 49 1.20 -1.39 4.78
CA LYS A 49 2.54 -1.99 4.82
C LYS A 49 2.50 -3.51 4.96
N ALA A 50 1.67 -4.03 5.86
CA ALA A 50 1.53 -5.46 6.07
C ALA A 50 1.02 -6.17 4.80
N HIS A 51 0.01 -5.62 4.15
CA HIS A 51 -0.50 -6.14 2.88
C HIS A 51 0.57 -6.13 1.78
N LEU A 52 1.29 -5.00 1.63
CA LEU A 52 2.39 -4.89 0.68
C LEU A 52 3.47 -5.95 0.96
N GLN A 53 3.91 -6.09 2.21
CA GLN A 53 4.94 -7.06 2.60
C GLN A 53 4.50 -8.49 2.31
N GLY A 54 3.24 -8.85 2.59
CA GLY A 54 2.69 -10.16 2.25
C GLY A 54 2.82 -10.47 0.76
N ILE A 55 2.44 -9.53 -0.11
CA ILE A 55 2.59 -9.68 -1.56
C ILE A 55 4.07 -9.76 -1.97
N VAL A 56 4.95 -8.92 -1.40
CA VAL A 56 6.38 -8.93 -1.71
C VAL A 56 7.02 -10.26 -1.32
N HIS A 57 6.70 -10.83 -0.16
CA HIS A 57 7.20 -12.14 0.26
C HIS A 57 6.72 -13.26 -0.67
N THR A 58 5.43 -13.25 -1.03
CA THR A 58 4.87 -14.23 -1.98
C THR A 58 5.56 -14.13 -3.36
N ARG A 59 5.84 -12.90 -3.82
CA ARG A 59 6.61 -12.67 -5.06
C ARG A 59 8.04 -13.17 -4.95
N GLN A 60 8.69 -12.95 -3.82
CA GLN A 60 10.06 -13.41 -3.56
C GLN A 60 10.12 -14.93 -3.58
N TRP A 61 9.18 -15.59 -2.91
CA TRP A 61 9.06 -17.06 -2.95
C TRP A 61 8.91 -17.56 -4.38
N ASN A 62 7.99 -17.00 -5.17
CA ASN A 62 7.81 -17.39 -6.57
C ASN A 62 9.09 -17.16 -7.40
N ALA A 63 9.81 -16.06 -7.16
CA ALA A 63 11.05 -15.73 -7.87
C ALA A 63 12.20 -16.70 -7.55
N GLN A 64 12.25 -17.26 -6.33
CA GLN A 64 13.28 -18.24 -5.93
C GLN A 64 13.23 -19.52 -6.78
N PHE A 65 12.04 -19.85 -7.31
CA PHE A 65 11.83 -21.04 -8.15
C PHE A 65 11.71 -20.66 -9.65
N ASP A 66 12.15 -19.48 -10.04
CA ASP A 66 12.01 -18.95 -11.41
C ASP A 66 10.56 -19.00 -11.92
N GLY A 67 9.58 -18.89 -11.03
CA GLY A 67 8.16 -19.05 -11.30
C GLY A 67 7.64 -20.43 -10.90
N VAL A 68 6.33 -20.60 -10.95
CA VAL A 68 5.65 -21.87 -10.67
C VAL A 68 4.86 -22.29 -11.89
N TYR A 69 4.72 -23.60 -12.09
CA TYR A 69 3.93 -24.16 -13.18
C TYR A 69 2.58 -24.67 -12.66
N VAL A 70 1.52 -24.28 -13.32
CA VAL A 70 0.15 -24.67 -12.96
C VAL A 70 -0.56 -25.31 -14.15
N ARG A 71 -1.56 -26.15 -13.89
CA ARG A 71 -2.42 -26.71 -14.93
C ARG A 71 -3.25 -25.63 -15.60
N ALA A 72 -3.46 -25.75 -16.91
CA ALA A 72 -4.32 -24.87 -17.69
C ALA A 72 -5.80 -25.11 -17.35
N LYS A 73 -6.26 -24.58 -16.22
CA LYS A 73 -7.66 -24.65 -15.77
C LYS A 73 -8.33 -23.28 -15.86
N HIS A 74 -9.67 -23.28 -15.82
CA HIS A 74 -10.50 -22.06 -15.81
C HIS A 74 -10.21 -21.07 -16.95
N GLY A 75 -9.81 -21.56 -18.13
CA GLY A 75 -9.51 -20.71 -19.28
C GLY A 75 -8.18 -19.97 -19.19
N LEU A 76 -7.29 -20.33 -18.25
CA LEU A 76 -5.98 -19.75 -18.12
C LEU A 76 -5.17 -19.95 -19.41
N LYS A 77 -4.66 -18.87 -19.98
CA LYS A 77 -3.81 -18.87 -21.18
C LYS A 77 -2.39 -18.49 -20.82
N PRO A 78 -1.36 -19.00 -21.53
CA PRO A 78 0.02 -18.60 -21.31
C PRO A 78 0.21 -17.09 -21.42
N ASN A 79 1.03 -16.52 -20.55
CA ASN A 79 1.33 -15.09 -20.57
C ASN A 79 2.19 -14.72 -21.79
N PRO A 80 1.69 -13.92 -22.77
CA PRO A 80 2.42 -13.61 -24.00
C PRO A 80 3.68 -12.76 -23.77
N TYR A 81 3.80 -12.13 -22.58
CA TYR A 81 4.94 -11.28 -22.22
C TYR A 81 6.05 -12.06 -21.49
N LEU A 82 5.92 -13.39 -21.38
CA LEU A 82 6.87 -14.27 -20.71
C LEU A 82 7.44 -15.27 -21.70
N LYS A 83 8.76 -15.32 -21.82
CA LYS A 83 9.46 -16.38 -22.56
C LYS A 83 9.33 -17.71 -21.80
N ASN A 84 9.31 -18.83 -22.50
CA ASN A 84 9.20 -20.18 -21.92
C ASN A 84 8.00 -20.28 -20.95
N ASN A 85 6.86 -19.79 -21.40
CA ASN A 85 5.64 -19.63 -20.60
C ASN A 85 4.83 -20.93 -20.43
N THR A 86 5.29 -22.04 -21.02
CA THR A 86 4.66 -23.37 -20.92
C THR A 86 5.69 -24.47 -20.74
N LEU A 87 5.26 -25.58 -20.16
CA LEU A 87 6.02 -26.82 -20.04
C LEU A 87 5.12 -28.00 -20.42
N LEU A 88 5.58 -28.90 -21.29
CA LEU A 88 4.90 -30.14 -21.61
C LEU A 88 5.38 -31.25 -20.67
N THR A 89 4.47 -31.94 -20.00
CA THR A 89 4.78 -33.08 -19.14
C THR A 89 4.95 -34.36 -19.97
N ASN A 90 5.48 -35.42 -19.35
CA ASN A 90 5.57 -36.75 -19.96
C ASN A 90 4.21 -37.38 -20.24
N THR A 91 3.14 -36.87 -19.65
CA THR A 91 1.74 -37.28 -19.91
C THR A 91 1.04 -36.41 -20.96
N ASN A 92 1.79 -35.61 -21.71
CA ASN A 92 1.30 -34.65 -22.71
C ASN A 92 0.36 -33.56 -22.12
N GLU A 93 0.44 -33.30 -20.83
CA GLU A 93 -0.27 -32.18 -20.20
C GLU A 93 0.55 -30.90 -20.34
N THR A 94 -0.07 -29.82 -20.80
CA THR A 94 0.57 -28.50 -20.86
C THR A 94 0.39 -27.77 -19.52
N LEU A 95 1.51 -27.44 -18.88
CA LEU A 95 1.56 -26.57 -17.71
C LEU A 95 1.90 -25.15 -18.13
N ILE A 96 1.36 -24.16 -17.41
CA ILE A 96 1.53 -22.74 -17.67
C ILE A 96 2.42 -22.14 -16.57
N LYS A 97 3.46 -21.42 -16.97
CA LYS A 97 4.37 -20.72 -16.06
C LYS A 97 3.74 -19.45 -15.52
N ILE A 98 3.69 -19.32 -14.21
CA ILE A 98 3.25 -18.13 -13.46
C ILE A 98 4.49 -17.47 -12.84
N ASN A 99 4.89 -16.33 -13.38
CA ASN A 99 5.98 -15.53 -12.82
C ASN A 99 5.48 -14.59 -11.69
N PRO A 100 6.38 -13.97 -10.90
CA PRO A 100 5.98 -13.11 -9.78
C PRO A 100 5.05 -11.95 -10.15
N ALA A 101 5.22 -11.35 -11.33
CA ALA A 101 4.39 -10.23 -11.76
C ALA A 101 2.96 -10.68 -12.12
N TRP A 102 2.84 -11.78 -12.83
CA TRP A 102 1.53 -12.31 -13.22
C TRP A 102 0.77 -12.90 -12.03
N MET A 103 1.48 -13.57 -11.11
CA MET A 103 0.91 -14.03 -9.83
C MET A 103 0.31 -12.84 -9.05
N THR A 104 1.07 -11.75 -8.89
CA THR A 104 0.58 -10.55 -8.20
C THR A 104 -0.68 -10.02 -8.85
N ARG A 105 -0.75 -10.00 -10.17
CA ARG A 105 -1.93 -9.55 -10.89
C ARG A 105 -3.15 -10.43 -10.62
N GLN A 106 -2.99 -11.76 -10.65
CA GLN A 106 -4.10 -12.68 -10.36
C GLN A 106 -4.59 -12.52 -8.91
N ILE A 107 -3.67 -12.36 -7.95
CA ILE A 107 -4.03 -12.05 -6.55
C ILE A 107 -4.76 -10.70 -6.47
N SER A 108 -4.29 -9.70 -7.23
CA SER A 108 -4.93 -8.40 -7.35
C SER A 108 -6.38 -8.51 -7.84
N ASP A 109 -6.59 -9.28 -8.92
CA ASP A 109 -7.93 -9.47 -9.49
C ASP A 109 -8.89 -10.13 -8.48
N ILE A 110 -8.41 -11.11 -7.70
CA ILE A 110 -9.18 -11.75 -6.63
C ILE A 110 -9.50 -10.73 -5.52
N SER A 111 -8.50 -10.00 -5.02
CA SER A 111 -8.68 -9.01 -3.95
C SER A 111 -9.63 -7.90 -4.37
N ASN A 112 -9.47 -7.38 -5.60
CA ASN A 112 -10.29 -6.30 -6.14
C ASN A 112 -11.77 -6.71 -6.29
N SER A 113 -12.03 -7.99 -6.56
CA SER A 113 -13.41 -8.52 -6.62
C SER A 113 -14.09 -8.59 -5.24
N GLN A 114 -13.31 -8.64 -4.15
CA GLN A 114 -13.83 -8.73 -2.78
C GLN A 114 -14.03 -7.36 -2.09
N GLY A 115 -13.54 -6.28 -2.67
CA GLY A 115 -13.86 -4.90 -2.30
C GLY A 115 -13.25 -4.34 -1.02
N LYS A 116 -12.46 -5.11 -0.26
CA LYS A 116 -11.88 -4.65 1.02
C LYS A 116 -10.66 -3.73 0.83
N TYR A 117 -9.78 -4.09 -0.07
CA TYR A 117 -8.61 -3.32 -0.48
C TYR A 117 -8.23 -3.71 -1.91
N HIS A 118 -7.58 -2.81 -2.60
CA HIS A 118 -7.21 -3.01 -3.99
C HIS A 118 -5.69 -3.02 -4.15
N PHE A 119 -5.19 -3.99 -4.92
CA PHE A 119 -3.78 -4.04 -5.31
C PHE A 119 -3.64 -3.71 -6.78
N LYS A 120 -2.52 -3.08 -7.13
CA LYS A 120 -2.11 -2.94 -8.52
C LYS A 120 -0.59 -2.97 -8.61
N ILE A 121 -0.05 -3.88 -9.44
CA ILE A 121 1.36 -3.83 -9.83
C ILE A 121 1.51 -2.88 -11.01
N THR A 122 2.51 -2.00 -10.94
CA THR A 122 2.66 -0.94 -11.93
C THR A 122 4.12 -0.63 -12.24
N SER A 123 4.36 0.00 -13.39
CA SER A 123 5.67 0.46 -13.83
C SER A 123 5.57 1.62 -14.80
N LEU A 124 6.62 2.45 -14.86
CA LEU A 124 6.75 3.50 -15.90
C LEU A 124 7.04 2.90 -17.28
N LYS A 125 7.72 1.73 -17.35
CA LYS A 125 8.07 1.02 -18.58
C LYS A 125 7.57 -0.43 -18.50
N PRO A 126 6.25 -0.67 -18.49
CA PRO A 126 5.71 -2.02 -18.34
C PRO A 126 5.89 -2.84 -19.62
N LEU A 127 6.21 -4.14 -19.47
CA LEU A 127 6.13 -5.11 -20.58
C LEU A 127 4.68 -5.39 -20.93
N ASN A 128 3.83 -5.58 -19.92
CA ASN A 128 2.39 -5.70 -20.09
C ASN A 128 1.74 -4.31 -19.97
N PRO A 129 1.06 -3.80 -21.03
CA PRO A 129 0.43 -2.47 -21.02
C PRO A 129 -0.56 -2.25 -19.87
N SER A 130 -1.21 -3.33 -19.40
CA SER A 130 -2.14 -3.25 -18.25
C SER A 130 -1.47 -2.85 -16.93
N ASN A 131 -0.14 -2.93 -16.86
CA ASN A 131 0.64 -2.48 -15.69
C ASN A 131 1.14 -1.03 -15.86
N LYS A 132 0.58 -0.27 -16.80
CA LYS A 132 0.92 1.14 -16.98
C LYS A 132 0.52 1.95 -15.74
N ALA A 133 1.43 2.78 -15.27
CA ALA A 133 1.20 3.65 -14.13
C ALA A 133 0.16 4.74 -14.45
N ASP A 134 -0.75 4.98 -13.52
CA ASP A 134 -1.62 6.15 -13.50
C ASP A 134 -0.89 7.39 -12.95
N GLU A 135 -1.62 8.49 -12.70
CA GLU A 135 -1.03 9.74 -12.22
C GLU A 135 -0.39 9.60 -10.84
N PHE A 136 -1.09 9.01 -9.86
CA PHE A 136 -0.57 8.77 -8.51
C PHE A 136 0.64 7.84 -8.56
N GLU A 137 0.53 6.73 -9.26
CA GLU A 137 1.59 5.72 -9.40
C GLU A 137 2.82 6.30 -10.11
N THR A 138 2.61 7.14 -11.14
CA THR A 138 3.69 7.84 -11.85
C THR A 138 4.43 8.79 -10.91
N LYS A 139 3.70 9.54 -10.08
CA LYS A 139 4.29 10.45 -9.08
C LYS A 139 5.11 9.67 -8.06
N ALA A 140 4.57 8.58 -7.53
CA ALA A 140 5.26 7.72 -6.57
C ALA A 140 6.53 7.08 -7.17
N LEU A 141 6.47 6.53 -8.39
CA LEU A 141 7.62 5.91 -9.04
C LEU A 141 8.73 6.92 -9.34
N LYS A 142 8.40 8.12 -9.83
CA LYS A 142 9.37 9.20 -10.03
C LYS A 142 9.98 9.69 -8.71
N TYR A 143 9.22 9.66 -7.62
CA TYR A 143 9.73 9.96 -6.29
C TYR A 143 10.78 8.93 -5.86
N PHE A 144 10.53 7.62 -6.03
CA PHE A 144 11.48 6.57 -5.70
C PHE A 144 12.75 6.59 -6.55
N GLU A 145 12.65 6.98 -7.84
CA GLU A 145 13.85 7.16 -8.69
C GLU A 145 14.78 8.24 -8.17
N LYS A 146 14.23 9.31 -7.58
CA LYS A 146 14.99 10.43 -7.01
C LYS A 146 15.46 10.16 -5.57
N ASN A 147 14.67 9.43 -4.79
CA ASN A 147 14.89 9.18 -3.36
C ASN A 147 15.04 7.67 -3.12
N LYS A 148 16.19 7.12 -3.52
CA LYS A 148 16.45 5.67 -3.51
C LYS A 148 16.41 5.02 -2.11
N SER A 149 16.57 5.82 -1.03
CA SER A 149 16.41 5.36 0.36
C SER A 149 14.97 5.12 0.75
N ASP A 150 14.03 5.81 0.08
CA ASP A 150 12.63 5.77 0.44
C ASP A 150 11.93 4.63 -0.30
N GLN A 151 11.29 3.76 0.48
CA GLN A 151 10.62 2.58 -0.06
C GLN A 151 9.10 2.74 -0.18
N PHE A 152 8.55 3.81 0.40
CA PHE A 152 7.11 4.03 0.50
C PHE A 152 6.72 5.46 0.14
N PHE A 153 5.56 5.57 -0.52
CA PHE A 153 4.90 6.83 -0.85
C PHE A 153 3.41 6.66 -0.61
N TYR A 154 2.73 7.62 0.03
CA TYR A 154 1.30 7.49 0.29
C TYR A 154 0.59 8.84 0.31
N VAL A 155 -0.72 8.79 0.08
CA VAL A 155 -1.62 9.95 0.10
C VAL A 155 -2.96 9.54 0.72
N PHE A 156 -3.48 10.37 1.62
CA PHE A 156 -4.87 10.32 2.05
C PHE A 156 -5.72 11.11 1.05
N ASN A 157 -6.44 10.40 0.20
CA ASN A 157 -7.31 11.00 -0.81
C ASN A 157 -8.72 11.19 -0.23
N HIS A 158 -8.97 12.39 0.31
CA HIS A 158 -10.27 12.71 0.92
C HIS A 158 -11.40 12.82 -0.11
N LYS A 159 -11.09 13.15 -1.37
CA LYS A 159 -12.08 13.24 -2.45
C LYS A 159 -12.64 11.88 -2.80
N ASP A 160 -11.78 10.91 -2.98
CA ASP A 160 -12.13 9.54 -3.37
C ASP A 160 -12.34 8.63 -2.15
N LYS A 161 -12.24 9.20 -0.93
CA LYS A 161 -12.32 8.46 0.34
C LYS A 161 -11.44 7.22 0.33
N SER A 162 -10.19 7.37 -0.07
CA SER A 162 -9.21 6.28 -0.12
C SER A 162 -7.89 6.69 0.51
N PHE A 163 -7.20 5.69 1.05
CA PHE A 163 -5.80 5.77 1.41
C PHE A 163 -5.00 5.01 0.35
N ASP A 164 -4.18 5.73 -0.40
CA ASP A 164 -3.34 5.17 -1.45
C ASP A 164 -1.90 5.07 -0.98
N PHE A 165 -1.41 3.85 -0.89
CA PHE A 165 -0.07 3.51 -0.43
C PHE A 165 0.69 2.80 -1.54
N MET A 166 1.93 3.21 -1.80
CA MET A 166 2.78 2.65 -2.85
C MET A 166 4.08 2.15 -2.25
N GLY A 167 4.47 0.92 -2.56
CA GLY A 167 5.78 0.38 -2.25
C GLY A 167 6.63 0.21 -3.49
N ALA A 168 7.91 0.58 -3.40
CA ALA A 168 8.88 0.41 -4.47
C ALA A 168 9.22 -1.07 -4.68
N LEU A 169 9.33 -1.51 -5.92
CA LEU A 169 9.92 -2.78 -6.32
C LEU A 169 11.34 -2.53 -6.82
N VAL A 170 12.29 -2.72 -5.93
CA VAL A 170 13.71 -2.57 -6.22
C VAL A 170 14.26 -3.84 -6.85
N VAL A 171 15.06 -3.70 -7.90
CA VAL A 171 15.70 -4.80 -8.62
C VAL A 171 16.69 -5.52 -7.71
N LYS A 172 16.51 -6.83 -7.58
CA LYS A 172 17.43 -7.77 -6.93
C LYS A 172 18.01 -8.71 -7.98
N GLU A 173 19.00 -9.50 -7.61
CA GLU A 173 19.66 -10.46 -8.52
C GLU A 173 18.66 -11.37 -9.26
N ALA A 174 17.71 -11.96 -8.54
CA ALA A 174 16.66 -12.80 -9.13
C ALA A 174 15.75 -12.07 -10.15
N CYS A 175 15.79 -10.73 -10.22
CA CYS A 175 15.00 -9.95 -11.18
C CYS A 175 15.71 -9.82 -12.53
N LEU A 176 17.03 -9.95 -12.56
CA LEU A 176 17.85 -9.69 -13.75
C LEU A 176 17.61 -10.71 -14.86
N SER A 177 17.30 -11.97 -14.53
CA SER A 177 16.97 -13.00 -15.53
C SER A 177 15.93 -12.56 -16.59
N CYS A 178 14.99 -11.68 -16.17
CA CYS A 178 13.95 -11.14 -17.04
C CYS A 178 14.14 -9.65 -17.38
N HIS A 179 14.84 -8.88 -16.52
CA HIS A 179 14.86 -7.42 -16.61
C HIS A 179 16.18 -6.79 -17.04
N GLU A 180 17.28 -7.56 -17.08
CA GLU A 180 18.59 -7.10 -17.55
C GLU A 180 18.53 -6.58 -18.99
N GLN A 181 17.82 -7.29 -19.87
CA GLN A 181 17.63 -6.89 -21.28
C GLN A 181 16.89 -5.56 -21.45
N GLN A 182 16.20 -5.09 -20.40
CA GLN A 182 15.55 -3.78 -20.37
C GLN A 182 16.49 -2.66 -19.84
N GLY A 183 17.75 -2.99 -19.51
CA GLY A 183 18.75 -2.06 -19.00
C GLY A 183 18.69 -1.82 -17.49
N TYR A 184 17.91 -2.60 -16.72
CA TYR A 184 17.86 -2.48 -15.28
C TYR A 184 19.07 -3.10 -14.59
N LYS A 185 19.50 -2.46 -13.48
CA LYS A 185 20.59 -2.91 -12.61
C LYS A 185 20.06 -3.14 -11.19
N ILE A 186 20.81 -3.91 -10.40
CA ILE A 186 20.51 -4.08 -8.96
C ILE A 186 20.42 -2.70 -8.29
N GLY A 187 19.38 -2.49 -7.51
CA GLY A 187 19.10 -1.23 -6.82
C GLY A 187 18.23 -0.25 -7.61
N ASP A 188 17.93 -0.50 -8.88
CA ASP A 188 17.00 0.34 -9.64
C ASP A 188 15.55 0.11 -9.24
N THR A 189 14.71 1.13 -9.33
CA THR A 189 13.27 1.00 -9.17
C THR A 189 12.66 0.46 -10.47
N ARG A 190 12.25 -0.82 -10.48
CA ARG A 190 11.61 -1.45 -11.66
C ARG A 190 10.13 -1.12 -11.79
N GLY A 191 9.50 -0.81 -10.69
CA GLY A 191 8.06 -0.56 -10.59
C GLY A 191 7.63 -0.45 -9.14
N GLY A 192 6.36 -0.66 -8.89
CA GLY A 192 5.83 -0.65 -7.53
C GLY A 192 4.54 -1.44 -7.42
N ILE A 193 4.10 -1.61 -6.19
CA ILE A 193 2.78 -2.15 -5.86
C ILE A 193 2.02 -1.09 -5.11
N ARG A 194 0.86 -0.69 -5.64
CA ARG A 194 -0.12 0.15 -4.95
C ARG A 194 -1.03 -0.73 -4.11
N VAL A 195 -1.32 -0.28 -2.90
CA VAL A 195 -2.36 -0.76 -2.01
C VAL A 195 -3.32 0.40 -1.77
N SER A 196 -4.58 0.25 -2.16
CA SER A 196 -5.63 1.25 -1.91
C SER A 196 -6.63 0.70 -0.90
N ILE A 197 -6.84 1.43 0.19
CA ILE A 197 -7.77 1.07 1.27
C ILE A 197 -8.88 2.12 1.32
N PRO A 198 -10.17 1.74 1.24
CA PRO A 198 -11.28 2.67 1.42
C PRO A 198 -11.25 3.30 2.81
N LEU A 199 -11.45 4.62 2.90
CA LEU A 199 -11.64 5.34 4.16
C LEU A 199 -13.13 5.32 4.51
N THR A 200 -13.47 4.71 5.62
CA THR A 200 -14.84 4.68 6.18
C THR A 200 -15.15 5.95 6.97
#